data_490a7503c43cc64a41d470f468049c1b
#
_entry.id   490a7503c43cc64a41d470f468049c1b
#
_cell.length_a   1.000
_cell.length_b   1.000
_cell.length_c   1.000
_cell.angle_alpha   90.00
_cell.angle_beta   90.00
_cell.angle_gamma   90.00
#
_symmetry.space_group_name_H-M   'P 1'
#
loop_
_entity.id
_entity.type
_entity.pdbx_description
1 polymer ?
#
loop_
_entity_poly.entity_id
_entity_poly.type
_entity_poly.pdbx_seq_one_letter_code
_entity_poly.pdbx_strand_id
1 'polypeptide(L)'
;MCFEAYYEESGEWFVPAESEQIMENYRERELPICLSLVNDVQMDDGSIVQKSKDFLMQTLLTEAARSAHIAKIMQLVRTYRLDCLEIDYENLKDNTELWEGFTIFVYDLYRILNHNGVEMRVVLECRAPNYAELPEGPEYICMCYNLYGYHSGPGPKADRIFLEAVGEDWKNVPGEVHMAFACGGFLWTGGKVQKAMTEQEATAWLEENGITAQRDPDSMALRAILHREEKNILWFADGVTLAFWRDTMREQGYHCFDLFRLGGNKAESLALFTGESCS
;
A
#
# COMPACT_ATOMS: atom_id res chain seq x y z
N MET A 1 -6.28 10.73 4.48
CA MET A 1 -4.96 10.59 3.82
C MET A 1 -3.99 10.07 4.85
N CYS A 2 -3.21 9.03 4.51
CA CYS A 2 -2.17 8.50 5.38
C CYS A 2 -0.80 9.07 5.00
N PHE A 3 0.02 9.35 6.02
CA PHE A 3 1.40 9.79 5.89
C PHE A 3 2.31 8.68 6.42
N GLU A 4 3.46 8.46 5.80
CA GLU A 4 4.37 7.39 6.21
C GLU A 4 5.30 7.83 7.36
N ALA A 5 5.55 6.92 8.29
CA ALA A 5 6.59 7.02 9.30
C ALA A 5 7.47 5.78 9.29
N TYR A 6 8.76 5.99 9.49
CA TYR A 6 9.81 4.99 9.41
C TYR A 6 10.47 4.77 10.76
N TYR A 7 11.16 3.63 10.93
CA TYR A 7 12.02 3.41 12.08
C TYR A 7 13.45 3.86 11.80
N GLU A 8 14.10 4.37 12.83
CA GLU A 8 15.54 4.51 12.85
C GLU A 8 16.20 3.25 13.43
N GLU A 9 17.49 3.04 13.13
CA GLU A 9 18.29 1.96 13.72
C GLU A 9 18.29 2.01 15.26
N SER A 10 18.17 3.20 15.83
CA SER A 10 17.97 3.45 17.27
C SER A 10 16.65 2.85 17.83
N GLY A 11 15.72 2.49 16.96
CA GLY A 11 14.37 2.05 17.31
C GLY A 11 13.41 3.18 17.64
N GLU A 12 13.76 4.42 17.33
CA GLU A 12 12.87 5.59 17.39
C GLU A 12 12.11 5.78 16.08
N TRP A 13 11.09 6.63 16.10
CA TRP A 13 10.30 6.95 14.92
C TRP A 13 10.85 8.16 14.19
N PHE A 14 10.81 8.09 12.86
CA PHE A 14 11.09 9.19 11.98
C PHE A 14 9.89 9.48 11.08
N VAL A 15 9.40 10.73 11.15
CA VAL A 15 8.38 11.25 10.23
C VAL A 15 9.07 12.27 9.33
N PRO A 16 9.00 12.14 7.99
CA PRO A 16 9.59 13.12 7.09
C PRO A 16 9.07 14.54 7.33
N ALA A 17 9.96 15.53 7.30
CA ALA A 17 9.62 16.93 7.58
C ALA A 17 8.51 17.47 6.65
N GLU A 18 8.48 17.02 5.39
CA GLU A 18 7.43 17.38 4.44
C GLU A 18 6.07 16.83 4.87
N SER A 19 6.05 15.62 5.41
CA SER A 19 4.84 15.00 5.97
C SER A 19 4.36 15.76 7.20
N GLU A 20 5.26 16.13 8.12
CA GLU A 20 4.92 16.92 9.31
C GLU A 20 4.31 18.27 8.92
N GLN A 21 4.87 18.97 7.93
CA GLN A 21 4.33 20.24 7.46
C GLN A 21 2.92 20.11 6.86
N ILE A 22 2.67 19.03 6.10
CA ILE A 22 1.34 18.78 5.54
C ILE A 22 0.35 18.42 6.66
N MET A 23 0.76 17.59 7.62
CA MET A 23 -0.06 17.24 8.78
C MET A 23 -0.43 18.47 9.61
N GLU A 24 0.46 19.46 9.74
CA GLU A 24 0.16 20.73 10.40
C GLU A 24 -0.96 21.51 9.68
N ASN A 25 -0.90 21.59 8.35
CA ASN A 25 -1.98 22.17 7.53
C ASN A 25 -3.31 21.42 7.69
N TYR A 26 -3.28 20.08 7.87
CA TYR A 26 -4.47 19.27 8.15
C TYR A 26 -5.07 19.64 9.50
N ARG A 27 -4.24 19.79 10.55
CA ARG A 27 -4.69 20.20 11.88
C ARG A 27 -5.35 21.59 11.88
N GLU A 28 -4.75 22.57 11.18
CA GLU A 28 -5.32 23.90 11.05
C GLU A 28 -6.69 23.89 10.37
N ARG A 29 -6.97 22.89 9.55
CA ARG A 29 -8.24 22.71 8.84
C ARG A 29 -9.19 21.71 9.51
N GLU A 30 -8.85 21.23 10.68
CA GLU A 30 -9.60 20.20 11.43
C GLU A 30 -9.86 18.92 10.60
N LEU A 31 -8.92 18.54 9.74
CA LEU A 31 -9.00 17.33 8.94
C LEU A 31 -8.34 16.16 9.67
N PRO A 32 -8.89 14.93 9.56
CA PRO A 32 -8.35 13.77 10.24
C PRO A 32 -6.94 13.43 9.72
N ILE A 33 -6.07 13.01 10.65
CA ILE A 33 -4.69 12.60 10.37
C ILE A 33 -4.57 11.11 10.63
N CYS A 34 -4.20 10.37 9.57
CA CYS A 34 -3.78 8.99 9.64
C CYS A 34 -2.28 8.88 9.38
N LEU A 35 -1.57 8.11 10.20
CA LEU A 35 -0.15 7.85 10.01
C LEU A 35 0.06 6.36 9.73
N SER A 36 0.74 6.04 8.64
CA SER A 36 1.10 4.68 8.25
C SER A 36 2.50 4.35 8.77
N LEU A 37 2.59 3.32 9.59
CA LEU A 37 3.85 2.81 10.10
C LEU A 37 4.32 1.66 9.21
N VAL A 38 5.44 1.88 8.52
CA VAL A 38 6.10 0.87 7.70
C VAL A 38 7.25 0.24 8.46
N ASN A 39 7.63 -1.00 8.13
CA ASN A 39 8.79 -1.65 8.73
C ASN A 39 10.09 -1.41 7.95
N ASP A 40 10.18 -0.27 7.27
CA ASP A 40 11.42 0.23 6.70
C ASP A 40 12.27 0.86 7.81
N VAL A 41 13.57 0.60 7.81
CA VAL A 41 14.50 1.07 8.84
C VAL A 41 15.55 1.97 8.21
N GLN A 42 15.63 3.22 8.68
CA GLN A 42 16.71 4.12 8.33
C GLN A 42 17.92 3.82 9.21
N MET A 43 19.03 3.46 8.57
CA MET A 43 20.31 3.15 9.22
C MET A 43 21.09 4.42 9.53
N ASP A 44 22.04 4.36 10.48
CA ASP A 44 22.89 5.49 10.87
C ASP A 44 23.74 6.04 9.71
N ASP A 45 24.04 5.23 8.70
CA ASP A 45 24.76 5.66 7.49
C ASP A 45 23.85 6.35 6.44
N GLY A 46 22.56 6.50 6.74
CA GLY A 46 21.55 7.10 5.87
C GLY A 46 20.97 6.14 4.81
N SER A 47 21.40 4.88 4.78
CA SER A 47 20.74 3.85 3.95
C SER A 47 19.40 3.42 4.55
N ILE A 48 18.51 2.86 3.70
CA ILE A 48 17.20 2.34 4.13
C ILE A 48 17.16 0.85 3.87
N VAL A 49 16.90 0.08 4.93
CA VAL A 49 16.55 -1.34 4.84
C VAL A 49 15.04 -1.44 4.71
N GLN A 50 14.58 -1.67 3.48
CA GLN A 50 13.15 -1.80 3.21
C GLN A 50 12.60 -3.13 3.74
N LYS A 51 11.38 -3.08 4.28
CA LYS A 51 10.62 -4.25 4.74
C LYS A 51 11.46 -5.14 5.66
N SER A 52 12.09 -4.53 6.66
CA SER A 52 13.05 -5.18 7.55
C SER A 52 12.41 -6.31 8.34
N LYS A 53 12.79 -7.55 8.00
CA LYS A 53 12.36 -8.74 8.74
C LYS A 53 12.98 -8.79 10.12
N ASP A 54 14.21 -8.34 10.26
CA ASP A 54 14.92 -8.32 11.55
C ASP A 54 14.22 -7.39 12.55
N PHE A 55 13.73 -6.24 12.08
CA PHE A 55 12.91 -5.35 12.89
C PHE A 55 11.64 -6.06 13.39
N LEU A 56 10.92 -6.77 12.51
CA LEU A 56 9.72 -7.51 12.90
C LEU A 56 10.04 -8.62 13.91
N MET A 57 11.13 -9.35 13.71
CA MET A 57 11.56 -10.39 14.63
C MET A 57 11.89 -9.83 16.02
N GLN A 58 12.53 -8.66 16.09
CA GLN A 58 12.90 -8.00 17.34
C GLN A 58 11.67 -7.45 18.09
N THR A 59 10.64 -7.00 17.36
CA THR A 59 9.50 -6.29 17.94
C THR A 59 8.28 -7.18 18.18
N LEU A 60 8.13 -8.31 17.48
CA LEU A 60 6.89 -9.09 17.49
C LEU A 60 6.99 -10.46 18.15
N LEU A 61 8.17 -11.09 18.24
CA LEU A 61 8.27 -12.49 18.66
C LEU A 61 7.99 -12.73 20.15
N THR A 62 8.28 -11.78 21.03
CA THR A 62 8.06 -11.96 22.48
C THR A 62 7.01 -10.99 23.02
N GLU A 63 6.29 -11.38 24.07
CA GLU A 63 5.32 -10.53 24.73
C GLU A 63 5.95 -9.22 25.23
N ALA A 64 7.15 -9.28 25.81
CA ALA A 64 7.86 -8.10 26.28
C ALA A 64 8.22 -7.14 25.16
N ALA A 65 8.67 -7.68 24.00
CA ALA A 65 8.98 -6.88 22.83
C ALA A 65 7.72 -6.22 22.24
N ARG A 66 6.63 -6.98 22.08
CA ARG A 66 5.34 -6.42 21.60
C ARG A 66 4.83 -5.33 22.52
N SER A 67 4.88 -5.54 23.83
CA SER A 67 4.43 -4.53 24.80
C SER A 67 5.27 -3.26 24.73
N ALA A 68 6.59 -3.37 24.61
CA ALA A 68 7.48 -2.23 24.45
C ALA A 68 7.24 -1.50 23.14
N HIS A 69 7.01 -2.24 22.04
CA HIS A 69 6.70 -1.69 20.74
C HIS A 69 5.38 -0.93 20.73
N ILE A 70 4.31 -1.51 21.28
CA ILE A 70 3.01 -0.85 21.46
C ILE A 70 3.14 0.43 22.27
N ALA A 71 3.93 0.42 23.35
CA ALA A 71 4.15 1.63 24.15
C ALA A 71 4.79 2.77 23.36
N LYS A 72 5.77 2.48 22.49
CA LYS A 72 6.38 3.45 21.55
C LYS A 72 5.36 3.96 20.53
N ILE A 73 4.57 3.07 19.94
CA ILE A 73 3.48 3.45 19.02
C ILE A 73 2.49 4.39 19.71
N MET A 74 2.07 4.09 20.92
CA MET A 74 1.15 4.95 21.67
C MET A 74 1.77 6.30 22.06
N GLN A 75 3.08 6.38 22.18
CA GLN A 75 3.76 7.67 22.33
C GLN A 75 3.66 8.50 21.03
N LEU A 76 3.90 7.87 19.87
CA LEU A 76 3.74 8.51 18.56
C LEU A 76 2.30 9.02 18.35
N VAL A 77 1.29 8.17 18.61
CA VAL A 77 -0.13 8.51 18.52
C VAL A 77 -0.45 9.77 19.31
N ARG A 78 0.05 9.86 20.55
CA ARG A 78 -0.15 11.06 21.41
C ARG A 78 0.61 12.28 20.91
N THR A 79 1.86 12.11 20.46
CA THR A 79 2.70 13.19 19.94
C THR A 79 2.07 13.87 18.74
N TYR A 80 1.59 13.08 17.81
CA TYR A 80 0.97 13.58 16.58
C TYR A 80 -0.55 13.75 16.65
N ARG A 81 -1.19 13.39 17.79
CA ARG A 81 -2.65 13.46 18.00
C ARG A 81 -3.39 12.82 16.84
N LEU A 82 -3.05 11.57 16.56
CA LEU A 82 -3.59 10.84 15.42
C LEU A 82 -5.06 10.48 15.63
N ASP A 83 -5.85 10.62 14.59
CA ASP A 83 -7.23 10.11 14.51
C ASP A 83 -7.24 8.66 14.05
N CYS A 84 -6.25 8.26 13.25
CA CYS A 84 -6.10 6.93 12.69
C CYS A 84 -4.62 6.51 12.68
N LEU A 85 -4.38 5.25 12.95
CA LEU A 85 -3.08 4.60 12.79
C LEU A 85 -3.19 3.45 11.80
N GLU A 86 -2.30 3.44 10.81
CA GLU A 86 -2.19 2.36 9.83
C GLU A 86 -0.90 1.59 10.05
N ILE A 87 -0.97 0.26 10.09
CA ILE A 87 0.18 -0.65 10.18
C ILE A 87 0.39 -1.28 8.80
N ASP A 88 1.51 -0.97 8.17
CA ASP A 88 1.93 -1.51 6.88
C ASP A 88 3.23 -2.29 7.04
N TYR A 89 3.14 -3.46 7.71
CA TYR A 89 4.27 -4.35 7.96
C TYR A 89 4.30 -5.45 6.92
N GLU A 90 5.32 -5.41 6.08
CA GLU A 90 5.51 -6.35 5.00
C GLU A 90 6.62 -7.39 5.28
N ASN A 91 6.76 -8.41 4.40
CA ASN A 91 7.76 -9.48 4.51
C ASN A 91 7.51 -10.48 5.65
N LEU A 92 6.24 -10.69 5.99
CA LEU A 92 5.78 -11.68 6.99
C LEU A 92 5.65 -13.10 6.42
N LYS A 93 5.33 -13.23 5.12
CA LYS A 93 5.10 -14.51 4.46
C LYS A 93 6.25 -15.48 4.75
N ASP A 94 6.07 -16.75 4.71
CA ASP A 94 7.06 -17.80 4.96
C ASP A 94 7.59 -17.88 6.41
N ASN A 95 6.98 -17.17 7.37
CA ASN A 95 7.36 -17.26 8.76
C ASN A 95 6.14 -17.34 9.69
N THR A 96 5.75 -18.56 10.07
CA THR A 96 4.58 -18.80 10.92
C THR A 96 4.71 -18.12 12.29
N GLU A 97 5.90 -18.10 12.87
CA GLU A 97 6.15 -17.47 14.18
C GLU A 97 5.96 -15.95 14.14
N LEU A 98 6.37 -15.32 13.04
CA LEU A 98 6.09 -13.89 12.82
C LEU A 98 4.61 -13.61 12.63
N TRP A 99 3.87 -14.46 11.92
CA TRP A 99 2.43 -14.30 11.77
C TRP A 99 1.70 -14.44 13.11
N GLU A 100 2.08 -15.43 13.93
CA GLU A 100 1.54 -15.54 15.29
C GLU A 100 1.82 -14.30 16.14
N GLY A 101 3.07 -13.83 16.13
CA GLY A 101 3.45 -12.59 16.82
C GLY A 101 2.72 -11.36 16.30
N PHE A 102 2.56 -11.25 14.99
CA PHE A 102 1.87 -10.14 14.32
C PHE A 102 0.37 -10.11 14.64
N THR A 103 -0.33 -11.23 14.59
CA THR A 103 -1.76 -11.28 14.90
C THR A 103 -2.05 -10.93 16.35
N ILE A 104 -1.22 -11.39 17.30
CA ILE A 104 -1.30 -10.97 18.70
C ILE A 104 -1.04 -9.47 18.85
N PHE A 105 0.00 -8.95 18.19
CA PHE A 105 0.32 -7.53 18.19
C PHE A 105 -0.85 -6.67 17.66
N VAL A 106 -1.43 -7.05 16.52
CA VAL A 106 -2.57 -6.36 15.91
C VAL A 106 -3.76 -6.33 16.88
N TYR A 107 -4.09 -7.47 17.48
CA TYR A 107 -5.18 -7.56 18.47
C TYR A 107 -4.95 -6.66 19.68
N ASP A 108 -3.76 -6.72 20.30
CA ASP A 108 -3.43 -5.96 21.48
C ASP A 108 -3.38 -4.46 21.19
N LEU A 109 -2.78 -4.05 20.07
CA LEU A 109 -2.70 -2.66 19.64
C LEU A 109 -4.11 -2.09 19.35
N TYR A 110 -4.93 -2.85 18.61
CA TYR A 110 -6.30 -2.44 18.32
C TYR A 110 -7.11 -2.14 19.59
N ARG A 111 -7.05 -3.02 20.57
CA ARG A 111 -7.77 -2.82 21.85
C ARG A 111 -7.37 -1.52 22.53
N ILE A 112 -6.08 -1.18 22.49
CA ILE A 112 -5.55 0.04 23.11
C ILE A 112 -5.96 1.27 22.30
N LEU A 113 -5.84 1.24 20.98
CA LEU A 113 -6.23 2.34 20.09
C LEU A 113 -7.73 2.62 20.17
N ASN A 114 -8.55 1.58 20.07
CA ASN A 114 -10.01 1.69 20.17
C ASN A 114 -10.46 2.28 21.53
N HIS A 115 -9.81 1.89 22.64
CA HIS A 115 -10.07 2.48 23.95
C HIS A 115 -9.73 3.98 24.01
N ASN A 116 -8.79 4.43 23.18
CA ASN A 116 -8.37 5.84 23.08
C ASN A 116 -9.09 6.62 21.96
N GLY A 117 -10.06 6.00 21.28
CA GLY A 117 -10.81 6.62 20.18
C GLY A 117 -10.00 6.84 18.91
N VAL A 118 -8.95 6.05 18.69
CA VAL A 118 -8.10 6.09 17.48
C VAL A 118 -8.46 4.90 16.60
N GLU A 119 -8.77 5.17 15.34
CA GLU A 119 -9.02 4.14 14.33
C GLU A 119 -7.75 3.35 14.02
N MET A 120 -7.89 2.06 13.71
CA MET A 120 -6.76 1.22 13.32
C MET A 120 -7.00 0.57 11.97
N ARG A 121 -6.03 0.73 11.08
CA ARG A 121 -5.98 0.11 9.76
C ARG A 121 -4.76 -0.79 9.66
N VAL A 122 -4.88 -1.90 8.90
CA VAL A 122 -3.79 -2.86 8.70
C VAL A 122 -3.69 -3.18 7.21
N VAL A 123 -2.59 -2.75 6.60
CA VAL A 123 -2.28 -3.02 5.19
C VAL A 123 -1.57 -4.36 5.07
N LEU A 124 -2.03 -5.20 4.16
CA LEU A 124 -1.50 -6.56 3.99
C LEU A 124 -1.36 -6.94 2.52
N GLU A 125 -0.40 -7.81 2.25
CA GLU A 125 -0.27 -8.46 0.95
C GLU A 125 -1.53 -9.30 0.64
N CYS A 126 -1.89 -9.39 -0.64
CA CYS A 126 -3.14 -10.02 -1.11
C CYS A 126 -3.34 -11.48 -0.65
N ARG A 127 -2.29 -12.19 -0.28
CA ARG A 127 -2.35 -13.58 0.19
C ARG A 127 -2.27 -13.73 1.72
N ALA A 128 -2.33 -12.64 2.46
CA ALA A 128 -2.26 -12.67 3.94
C ALA A 128 -3.25 -13.64 4.60
N PRO A 129 -4.54 -13.74 4.17
CA PRO A 129 -5.49 -14.65 4.77
C PRO A 129 -5.12 -16.14 4.61
N ASN A 130 -4.22 -16.48 3.70
CA ASN A 130 -3.74 -17.86 3.51
C ASN A 130 -2.65 -18.25 4.51
N TYR A 131 -2.11 -17.29 5.27
CA TYR A 131 -1.03 -17.52 6.24
C TYR A 131 -1.50 -17.44 7.69
N ALA A 132 -2.53 -16.65 7.99
CA ALA A 132 -3.03 -16.47 9.34
C ALA A 132 -4.51 -16.06 9.37
N GLU A 133 -5.21 -16.43 10.44
CA GLU A 133 -6.51 -15.85 10.77
C GLU A 133 -6.29 -14.45 11.35
N LEU A 134 -6.92 -13.46 10.73
CA LEU A 134 -6.80 -12.07 11.14
C LEU A 134 -7.77 -11.75 12.28
N PRO A 135 -7.36 -11.00 13.31
CA PRO A 135 -8.22 -10.67 14.44
C PRO A 135 -9.35 -9.71 14.06
N GLU A 136 -10.49 -9.82 14.73
CA GLU A 136 -11.57 -8.83 14.61
C GLU A 136 -11.15 -7.48 15.18
N GLY A 137 -11.62 -6.41 14.54
CA GLY A 137 -11.55 -5.05 15.05
C GLY A 137 -10.98 -4.03 14.08
N PRO A 138 -9.74 -4.18 13.60
CA PRO A 138 -9.17 -3.24 12.61
C PRO A 138 -9.92 -3.26 11.27
N GLU A 139 -9.79 -2.17 10.52
CA GLU A 139 -10.03 -2.17 9.08
C GLU A 139 -8.83 -2.82 8.38
N TYR A 140 -9.10 -3.69 7.41
CA TYR A 140 -8.06 -4.36 6.66
C TYR A 140 -7.97 -3.84 5.24
N ILE A 141 -6.74 -3.57 4.77
CA ILE A 141 -6.48 -3.06 3.43
C ILE A 141 -5.67 -4.10 2.66
N CYS A 142 -6.27 -4.64 1.61
CA CYS A 142 -5.64 -5.59 0.71
C CYS A 142 -4.88 -4.88 -0.39
N MET A 143 -3.58 -5.15 -0.55
CA MET A 143 -2.78 -4.67 -1.68
C MET A 143 -3.11 -5.45 -2.97
N CYS A 144 -4.08 -4.99 -3.75
CA CYS A 144 -4.54 -5.61 -5.00
C CYS A 144 -3.72 -5.20 -6.23
N TYR A 145 -2.39 -5.07 -6.13
CA TYR A 145 -1.56 -4.51 -7.20
C TYR A 145 -0.17 -5.14 -7.36
N ASN A 146 0.08 -6.28 -6.73
CA ASN A 146 1.39 -6.93 -6.73
C ASN A 146 1.47 -8.14 -7.69
N LEU A 147 0.63 -8.19 -8.76
CA LEU A 147 0.68 -9.28 -9.74
C LEU A 147 2.02 -9.27 -10.50
N TYR A 148 2.43 -8.12 -11.02
CA TYR A 148 3.74 -7.91 -11.64
C TYR A 148 4.46 -6.69 -11.06
N GLY A 149 5.79 -6.77 -10.96
CA GLY A 149 6.62 -5.70 -10.39
C GLY A 149 8.10 -6.05 -10.37
N TYR A 150 8.81 -5.60 -9.34
CA TYR A 150 10.25 -5.84 -9.18
C TYR A 150 10.62 -7.33 -9.08
N HIS A 151 9.69 -8.16 -8.67
CA HIS A 151 9.85 -9.61 -8.47
C HIS A 151 9.57 -10.45 -9.74
N SER A 152 9.19 -9.80 -10.85
CA SER A 152 8.69 -10.49 -12.04
C SER A 152 9.20 -9.88 -13.34
N GLY A 153 8.87 -10.50 -14.46
CA GLY A 153 8.95 -9.88 -15.79
C GLY A 153 7.83 -8.85 -16.01
N PRO A 154 7.77 -8.25 -17.24
CA PRO A 154 6.79 -7.22 -17.56
C PRO A 154 5.34 -7.72 -17.55
N GLY A 155 4.46 -6.96 -16.91
CA GLY A 155 3.02 -7.23 -16.84
C GLY A 155 2.24 -6.12 -16.11
N PRO A 156 0.90 -6.23 -16.09
CA PRO A 156 0.04 -5.31 -15.36
C PRO A 156 0.13 -5.53 -13.85
N LYS A 157 -0.16 -4.51 -13.06
CA LYS A 157 -0.19 -4.62 -11.60
C LYS A 157 -1.32 -5.51 -11.08
N ALA A 158 -2.42 -5.61 -11.82
CA ALA A 158 -3.53 -6.52 -11.58
C ALA A 158 -4.25 -6.86 -12.90
N ASP A 159 -4.96 -7.96 -12.92
CA ASP A 159 -5.91 -8.34 -13.95
C ASP A 159 -7.16 -8.96 -13.32
N ARG A 160 -8.20 -9.24 -14.13
CA ARG A 160 -9.46 -9.79 -13.63
C ARG A 160 -9.26 -11.10 -12.85
N ILE A 161 -8.48 -12.03 -13.39
CA ILE A 161 -8.27 -13.36 -12.78
C ILE A 161 -7.59 -13.23 -11.41
N PHE A 162 -6.56 -12.38 -11.32
CA PHE A 162 -5.87 -12.10 -10.07
C PHE A 162 -6.83 -11.47 -9.05
N LEU A 163 -7.62 -10.47 -9.44
CA LEU A 163 -8.57 -9.80 -8.55
C LEU A 163 -9.67 -10.75 -8.05
N GLU A 164 -10.20 -11.61 -8.94
CA GLU A 164 -11.19 -12.63 -8.54
C GLU A 164 -10.62 -13.61 -7.52
N ALA A 165 -9.37 -14.05 -7.69
CA ALA A 165 -8.69 -14.92 -6.73
C ALA A 165 -8.43 -14.21 -5.38
N VAL A 166 -8.02 -12.93 -5.41
CA VAL A 166 -7.85 -12.12 -4.20
C VAL A 166 -9.17 -11.96 -3.46
N GLY A 167 -10.27 -11.65 -4.15
CA GLY A 167 -11.57 -11.51 -3.51
C GLY A 167 -12.04 -12.80 -2.83
N GLU A 168 -11.79 -13.96 -3.43
CA GLU A 168 -12.10 -15.26 -2.81
C GLU A 168 -11.26 -15.51 -1.55
N ASP A 169 -9.95 -15.19 -1.58
CA ASP A 169 -9.06 -15.34 -0.42
C ASP A 169 -9.50 -14.45 0.77
N TRP A 170 -10.02 -13.25 0.47
CA TRP A 170 -10.37 -12.24 1.48
C TRP A 170 -11.82 -12.28 1.98
N LYS A 171 -12.68 -13.09 1.41
CA LYS A 171 -14.13 -13.11 1.73
C LYS A 171 -14.49 -13.39 3.19
N ASN A 172 -13.60 -14.06 3.93
CA ASN A 172 -13.82 -14.43 5.33
C ASN A 172 -12.99 -13.58 6.30
N VAL A 173 -12.27 -12.57 5.82
CA VAL A 173 -11.57 -11.63 6.69
C VAL A 173 -12.60 -10.84 7.49
N PRO A 174 -12.45 -10.74 8.83
CA PRO A 174 -13.44 -10.07 9.66
C PRO A 174 -13.38 -8.55 9.48
N GLY A 175 -14.51 -7.88 9.68
CA GLY A 175 -14.61 -6.42 9.66
C GLY A 175 -14.71 -5.82 8.25
N GLU A 176 -14.39 -4.54 8.16
CA GLU A 176 -14.37 -3.82 6.89
C GLU A 176 -13.07 -4.08 6.14
N VAL A 177 -13.19 -4.45 4.88
CA VAL A 177 -12.06 -4.74 3.99
C VAL A 177 -12.03 -3.74 2.85
N HIS A 178 -10.90 -3.05 2.72
CA HIS A 178 -10.61 -2.13 1.63
C HIS A 178 -9.74 -2.83 0.58
N MET A 179 -10.07 -2.63 -0.69
CA MET A 179 -9.27 -3.10 -1.81
C MET A 179 -8.44 -1.96 -2.36
N ALA A 180 -7.12 -1.99 -2.10
CA ALA A 180 -6.20 -0.95 -2.55
C ALA A 180 -5.65 -1.26 -3.94
N PHE A 181 -5.67 -0.26 -4.82
CA PHE A 181 -5.08 -0.34 -6.15
C PHE A 181 -3.94 0.65 -6.30
N ALA A 182 -2.97 0.34 -7.18
CA ALA A 182 -1.87 1.23 -7.46
C ALA A 182 -1.99 1.85 -8.86
N CYS A 183 -2.04 3.19 -8.90
CA CYS A 183 -1.97 3.98 -10.13
C CYS A 183 -0.56 3.96 -10.72
N GLY A 184 -0.43 4.33 -12.00
CA GLY A 184 0.85 4.29 -12.70
C GLY A 184 1.35 2.86 -12.93
N GLY A 185 2.66 2.69 -13.05
CA GLY A 185 3.18 1.38 -13.40
C GLY A 185 4.69 1.30 -13.39
N PHE A 186 5.21 0.45 -14.27
CA PHE A 186 6.64 0.21 -14.38
C PHE A 186 7.11 0.26 -15.83
N LEU A 187 8.34 0.73 -15.99
CA LEU A 187 9.10 0.61 -17.24
C LEU A 187 10.13 -0.49 -17.03
N TRP A 188 10.07 -1.54 -17.86
CA TRP A 188 11.07 -2.60 -17.91
C TRP A 188 12.03 -2.39 -19.08
N THR A 189 13.30 -2.63 -18.84
CA THR A 189 14.34 -2.65 -19.86
C THR A 189 15.11 -3.96 -19.72
N GLY A 190 15.28 -4.71 -20.81
CA GLY A 190 15.92 -6.01 -20.76
C GLY A 190 15.24 -7.03 -19.82
N GLY A 191 13.95 -6.86 -19.56
CA GLY A 191 13.15 -7.74 -18.68
C GLY A 191 13.24 -7.39 -17.18
N LYS A 192 13.97 -6.35 -16.80
CA LYS A 192 14.06 -5.87 -15.41
C LYS A 192 13.38 -4.52 -15.25
N VAL A 193 12.80 -4.26 -14.09
CA VAL A 193 12.24 -2.93 -13.79
C VAL A 193 13.38 -1.92 -13.76
N GLN A 194 13.28 -0.93 -14.66
CA GLN A 194 14.18 0.21 -14.71
C GLN A 194 13.66 1.35 -13.84
N LYS A 195 12.34 1.60 -13.89
CA LYS A 195 11.72 2.72 -13.19
C LYS A 195 10.26 2.41 -12.84
N ALA A 196 9.87 2.74 -11.61
CA ALA A 196 8.47 2.94 -11.27
C ALA A 196 8.04 4.33 -11.78
N MET A 197 6.86 4.41 -12.38
CA MET A 197 6.37 5.63 -13.04
C MET A 197 4.97 5.95 -12.56
N THR A 198 4.73 7.23 -12.28
CA THR A 198 3.36 7.76 -12.11
C THR A 198 2.62 7.74 -13.45
N GLU A 199 1.31 7.97 -13.43
CA GLU A 199 0.52 8.09 -14.66
C GLU A 199 1.01 9.24 -15.56
N GLN A 200 1.34 10.40 -14.95
CA GLN A 200 1.86 11.55 -15.68
C GLN A 200 3.22 11.25 -16.31
N GLU A 201 4.16 10.63 -15.57
CA GLU A 201 5.46 10.22 -16.11
C GLU A 201 5.33 9.19 -17.24
N ALA A 202 4.43 8.20 -17.10
CA ALA A 202 4.17 7.21 -18.13
C ALA A 202 3.61 7.89 -19.40
N THR A 203 2.70 8.84 -19.26
CA THR A 203 2.15 9.60 -20.41
C THR A 203 3.23 10.44 -21.08
N ALA A 204 4.03 11.17 -20.31
CA ALA A 204 5.13 11.98 -20.83
C ALA A 204 6.15 11.11 -21.59
N TRP A 205 6.48 9.93 -21.05
CA TRP A 205 7.39 8.99 -21.72
C TRP A 205 6.84 8.51 -23.07
N LEU A 206 5.53 8.26 -23.19
CA LEU A 206 4.90 7.91 -24.46
C LEU A 206 5.03 9.05 -25.49
N GLU A 207 4.74 10.28 -25.07
CA GLU A 207 4.82 11.49 -25.91
C GLU A 207 6.26 11.74 -26.39
N GLU A 208 7.24 11.70 -25.50
CA GLU A 208 8.67 11.89 -25.81
C GLU A 208 9.21 10.86 -26.81
N ASN A 209 8.66 9.64 -26.80
CA ASN A 209 9.08 8.57 -27.72
C ASN A 209 8.17 8.45 -28.95
N GLY A 210 7.13 9.26 -29.08
CA GLY A 210 6.21 9.25 -30.22
C GLY A 210 5.48 7.92 -30.42
N ILE A 211 5.16 7.22 -29.31
CA ILE A 211 4.48 5.92 -29.34
C ILE A 211 3.14 5.97 -28.60
N THR A 212 2.25 5.08 -29.01
CA THR A 212 0.92 4.95 -28.40
C THR A 212 0.83 3.64 -27.62
N ALA A 213 0.29 3.72 -26.40
CA ALA A 213 -0.01 2.53 -25.62
C ALA A 213 -1.29 1.86 -26.14
N GLN A 214 -1.34 0.55 -26.03
CA GLN A 214 -2.51 -0.27 -26.32
C GLN A 214 -3.12 -0.75 -25.00
N ARG A 215 -4.44 -0.78 -24.93
CA ARG A 215 -5.16 -1.29 -23.78
C ARG A 215 -5.22 -2.82 -23.86
N ASP A 216 -4.78 -3.45 -22.78
CA ASP A 216 -4.86 -4.89 -22.64
C ASP A 216 -6.29 -5.30 -22.24
N PRO A 217 -6.92 -6.27 -22.91
CA PRO A 217 -8.33 -6.61 -22.66
C PRO A 217 -8.56 -7.30 -21.31
N ASP A 218 -7.58 -8.02 -20.78
CA ASP A 218 -7.74 -8.82 -19.56
C ASP A 218 -7.53 -8.00 -18.29
N SER A 219 -6.59 -7.07 -18.33
CA SER A 219 -6.26 -6.19 -17.20
C SER A 219 -6.83 -4.78 -17.32
N MET A 220 -7.25 -4.39 -18.52
CA MET A 220 -7.55 -2.99 -18.89
C MET A 220 -6.37 -2.02 -18.63
N ALA A 221 -5.18 -2.50 -18.31
CA ALA A 221 -3.98 -1.69 -18.20
C ALA A 221 -3.45 -1.26 -19.58
N LEU A 222 -2.73 -0.16 -19.61
CA LEU A 222 -2.06 0.35 -20.82
C LEU A 222 -0.68 -0.27 -20.96
N ARG A 223 -0.37 -0.74 -22.17
CA ARG A 223 0.91 -1.34 -22.52
C ARG A 223 1.51 -0.65 -23.73
N ALA A 224 2.81 -0.34 -23.66
CA ALA A 224 3.60 0.13 -24.79
C ALA A 224 4.91 -0.63 -24.91
N ILE A 225 5.39 -0.80 -26.14
CA ILE A 225 6.67 -1.45 -26.46
C ILE A 225 7.49 -0.52 -27.33
N LEU A 226 8.72 -0.24 -26.90
CA LEU A 226 9.70 0.52 -27.66
C LEU A 226 10.92 -0.36 -27.93
N HIS A 227 11.20 -0.61 -29.21
CA HIS A 227 12.40 -1.33 -29.62
C HIS A 227 13.53 -0.35 -29.88
N ARG A 228 14.57 -0.41 -29.06
CA ARG A 228 15.86 0.28 -29.20
C ARG A 228 16.98 -0.76 -29.09
N GLU A 229 18.15 -0.38 -28.60
CA GLU A 229 19.23 -1.33 -28.29
C GLU A 229 18.74 -2.44 -27.36
N GLU A 230 17.96 -2.06 -26.33
CA GLU A 230 17.21 -3.00 -25.51
C GLU A 230 15.70 -2.78 -25.67
N LYS A 231 14.94 -3.85 -25.49
CA LYS A 231 13.48 -3.81 -25.52
C LYS A 231 12.95 -3.14 -24.23
N ASN A 232 12.26 -2.02 -24.42
CA ASN A 232 11.56 -1.32 -23.36
C ASN A 232 10.08 -1.70 -23.39
N ILE A 233 9.51 -2.05 -22.25
CA ILE A 233 8.10 -2.39 -22.09
C ILE A 233 7.54 -1.58 -20.94
N LEU A 234 6.57 -0.74 -21.23
CA LEU A 234 5.82 0.03 -20.25
C LEU A 234 4.47 -0.65 -20.02
N TRP A 235 4.11 -0.85 -18.75
CA TRP A 235 2.77 -1.16 -18.32
C TRP A 235 2.34 -0.15 -17.24
N PHE A 236 1.14 0.41 -17.36
CA PHE A 236 0.63 1.33 -16.33
C PHE A 236 -0.90 1.34 -16.28
N ALA A 237 -1.41 1.69 -15.11
CA ALA A 237 -2.82 1.90 -14.84
C ALA A 237 -3.16 3.39 -14.96
N ASP A 238 -4.21 3.68 -15.71
CA ASP A 238 -4.90 4.97 -15.79
C ASP A 238 -6.28 4.88 -15.10
N GLY A 239 -7.07 5.94 -15.17
CA GLY A 239 -8.40 5.98 -14.56
C GLY A 239 -9.35 4.90 -15.08
N VAL A 240 -9.28 4.53 -16.36
CA VAL A 240 -10.11 3.46 -16.94
C VAL A 240 -9.71 2.10 -16.36
N THR A 241 -8.41 1.87 -16.20
CA THR A 241 -7.88 0.67 -15.57
C THR A 241 -8.32 0.57 -14.11
N LEU A 242 -8.17 1.66 -13.35
CA LEU A 242 -8.56 1.71 -11.94
C LEU A 242 -10.06 1.51 -11.74
N ALA A 243 -10.88 2.11 -12.58
CA ALA A 243 -12.33 1.92 -12.54
C ALA A 243 -12.71 0.46 -12.83
N PHE A 244 -12.06 -0.18 -13.80
CA PHE A 244 -12.28 -1.59 -14.12
C PHE A 244 -11.90 -2.51 -12.95
N TRP A 245 -10.75 -2.28 -12.29
CA TRP A 245 -10.34 -3.07 -11.13
C TRP A 245 -11.29 -2.89 -9.95
N ARG A 246 -11.67 -1.63 -9.66
CA ARG A 246 -12.69 -1.30 -8.64
C ARG A 246 -14.01 -2.04 -8.92
N ASP A 247 -14.50 -1.96 -10.15
CA ASP A 247 -15.80 -2.55 -10.51
C ASP A 247 -15.74 -4.08 -10.48
N THR A 248 -14.60 -4.70 -10.83
CA THR A 248 -14.35 -6.14 -10.67
C THR A 248 -14.45 -6.57 -9.20
N MET A 249 -13.90 -5.80 -8.26
CA MET A 249 -14.02 -6.12 -6.83
C MET A 249 -15.41 -5.81 -6.28
N ARG A 250 -16.07 -4.78 -6.84
CA ARG A 250 -17.47 -4.46 -6.48
C ARG A 250 -18.43 -5.58 -6.88
N GLU A 251 -18.21 -6.23 -8.03
CA GLU A 251 -18.97 -7.42 -8.45
C GLU A 251 -18.85 -8.59 -7.45
N GLN A 252 -17.78 -8.64 -6.67
CA GLN A 252 -17.53 -9.63 -5.62
C GLN A 252 -18.02 -9.19 -4.23
N GLY A 253 -18.66 -8.00 -4.12
CA GLY A 253 -19.26 -7.50 -2.89
C GLY A 253 -18.36 -6.59 -2.04
N TYR A 254 -17.20 -6.16 -2.55
CA TYR A 254 -16.36 -5.18 -1.88
C TYR A 254 -16.80 -3.76 -2.23
N HIS A 255 -16.84 -2.86 -1.24
CA HIS A 255 -17.37 -1.50 -1.42
C HIS A 255 -16.40 -0.40 -0.99
N CYS A 256 -15.35 -0.74 -0.26
CA CYS A 256 -14.31 0.18 0.22
C CYS A 256 -13.05 0.03 -0.63
N PHE A 257 -12.57 1.17 -1.17
CA PHE A 257 -11.46 1.19 -2.13
C PHE A 257 -10.45 2.27 -1.78
N ASP A 258 -9.16 1.90 -1.79
CA ASP A 258 -8.05 2.80 -1.56
C ASP A 258 -7.17 2.92 -2.81
N LEU A 259 -6.41 4.00 -2.89
CA LEU A 259 -5.49 4.26 -4.00
C LEU A 259 -4.06 4.47 -3.47
N PHE A 260 -3.15 3.61 -3.87
CA PHE A 260 -1.71 3.79 -3.68
C PHE A 260 -1.09 4.30 -4.99
N ARG A 261 -0.62 5.51 -5.08
CA ARG A 261 -0.71 6.60 -4.11
C ARG A 261 -1.13 7.88 -4.81
N LEU A 262 -1.48 8.90 -4.06
CA LEU A 262 -1.71 10.23 -4.62
C LEU A 262 -0.37 10.87 -5.02
N GLY A 263 -0.42 11.68 -6.08
CA GLY A 263 0.72 12.33 -6.69
C GLY A 263 1.05 11.77 -8.06
N GLY A 264 1.11 12.64 -9.08
CA GLY A 264 1.32 12.25 -10.48
C GLY A 264 0.13 11.53 -11.13
N ASN A 265 -1.04 11.57 -10.52
CA ASN A 265 -2.32 11.12 -11.07
C ASN A 265 -2.92 12.24 -11.93
N LYS A 266 -3.68 11.88 -12.96
CA LYS A 266 -4.54 12.84 -13.68
C LYS A 266 -5.85 13.04 -12.93
N ALA A 267 -6.38 14.24 -12.94
CA ALA A 267 -7.65 14.57 -12.26
C ALA A 267 -8.81 13.71 -12.79
N GLU A 268 -8.85 13.49 -14.10
CA GLU A 268 -9.84 12.66 -14.77
C GLU A 268 -9.75 11.20 -14.31
N SER A 269 -8.54 10.69 -14.04
CA SER A 269 -8.34 9.33 -13.53
C SER A 269 -8.83 9.17 -12.10
N LEU A 270 -8.61 10.18 -11.26
CA LEU A 270 -9.16 10.19 -9.90
C LEU A 270 -10.69 10.26 -9.92
N ALA A 271 -11.29 11.11 -10.76
CA ALA A 271 -12.74 11.21 -10.91
C ALA A 271 -13.36 9.88 -11.38
N LEU A 272 -12.75 9.19 -12.34
CA LEU A 272 -13.20 7.87 -12.78
C LEU A 272 -13.10 6.83 -11.64
N PHE A 273 -12.05 6.87 -10.85
CA PHE A 273 -11.87 5.96 -9.73
C PHE A 273 -12.90 6.20 -8.62
N THR A 274 -13.17 7.44 -8.25
CA THR A 274 -14.19 7.79 -7.23
C THR A 274 -15.63 7.59 -7.74
N GLY A 275 -15.84 7.57 -9.05
CA GLY A 275 -17.16 7.52 -9.67
C GLY A 275 -17.84 8.88 -9.70
N GLU A 276 -17.08 9.96 -9.47
CA GLU A 276 -17.56 11.34 -9.62
C GLU A 276 -17.56 11.72 -11.12
N SER A 277 -18.63 12.33 -11.59
CA SER A 277 -18.66 12.92 -12.93
C SER A 277 -17.78 14.18 -12.93
N CYS A 278 -16.80 14.27 -13.84
CA CYS A 278 -16.12 15.52 -14.10
C CYS A 278 -17.14 16.58 -14.51
N SER A 279 -17.43 17.52 -13.60
CA SER A 279 -18.29 18.69 -13.85
C SER A 279 -17.49 19.79 -14.53
#